data_2bb80baf9d4e1457e6a3eb9a89a91d4e
#
_entry.id   2bb80baf9d4e1457e6a3eb9a89a91d4e
#
_cell.length_a   1.000
_cell.length_b   1.000
_cell.length_c   1.000
_cell.angle_alpha   90.00
_cell.angle_beta   90.00
_cell.angle_gamma   90.00
#
_symmetry.space_group_name_H-M   'P 1'
#
loop_
_entity.id
_entity.type
_entity.pdbx_description
1 polymer ?
#
loop_
_entity_poly.entity_id
_entity_poly.type
_entity_poly.pdbx_seq_one_letter_code
_entity_poly.pdbx_strand_id
1 'polypeptide(L)'
;MRNVLIVDDDTIVRITLRALINWEEMGYQIAADAIHGQQALGYIKDHPVDLVITDMKMPVMDGIGLLEELNRLKTMPAVLVLSGYDDFKLVRDAFRLGACDYLLKTGLTEETLAAMLKRLDEEVXXXXX
;
A
#
# COMPACT_ATOMS: atom_id res chain seq x y z
N MET A 1 -3.68 -1.72 16.80
CA MET A 1 -4.04 -1.16 15.48
C MET A 1 -3.10 -1.70 14.41
N ARG A 2 -3.62 -1.81 13.22
CA ARG A 2 -2.80 -2.24 12.09
C ARG A 2 -1.92 -1.10 11.61
N ASN A 3 -0.67 -1.40 11.35
CA ASN A 3 0.32 -0.40 10.94
C ASN A 3 0.37 -0.28 9.42
N VAL A 4 0.28 0.96 8.94
CA VAL A 4 0.27 1.26 7.51
C VAL A 4 1.56 2.00 7.15
N LEU A 5 2.18 1.59 6.05
CA LEU A 5 3.32 2.28 5.45
C LEU A 5 2.87 2.83 4.10
N ILE A 6 3.02 4.14 3.90
CA ILE A 6 2.68 4.79 2.64
C ILE A 6 3.97 5.01 1.86
N VAL A 7 3.99 4.57 0.60
CA VAL A 7 5.18 4.63 -0.24
C VAL A 7 4.85 5.38 -1.53
N ASP A 8 5.40 6.56 -1.70
CA ASP A 8 5.20 7.36 -2.92
C ASP A 8 6.26 8.45 -2.93
N ASP A 9 6.87 8.68 -4.08
CA ASP A 9 7.86 9.75 -4.18
C ASP A 9 7.22 11.14 -4.24
N ASP A 10 5.90 11.21 -4.40
CA ASP A 10 5.18 12.48 -4.46
C ASP A 10 4.69 12.85 -3.05
N THR A 11 5.24 13.92 -2.50
CA THR A 11 4.88 14.40 -1.17
C THR A 11 3.38 14.70 -1.07
N ILE A 12 2.80 15.27 -2.14
CA ILE A 12 1.38 15.63 -2.14
C ILE A 12 0.51 14.38 -1.97
N VAL A 13 0.86 13.30 -2.64
CA VAL A 13 0.09 12.05 -2.51
C VAL A 13 0.15 11.53 -1.09
N ARG A 14 1.34 11.55 -0.47
CA ARG A 14 1.48 11.06 0.91
C ARG A 14 0.66 11.90 1.88
N ILE A 15 0.71 13.22 1.73
CA ILE A 15 -0.08 14.12 2.59
C ILE A 15 -1.57 13.88 2.39
N THR A 16 -1.99 13.75 1.14
CA THR A 16 -3.40 13.52 0.81
C THR A 16 -3.92 12.24 1.45
N LEU A 17 -3.16 11.16 1.32
CA LEU A 17 -3.58 9.88 1.91
C LEU A 17 -3.74 9.97 3.41
N ARG A 18 -2.81 10.64 4.09
CA ARG A 18 -2.90 10.79 5.55
C ARG A 18 -4.16 11.53 5.97
N ALA A 19 -4.55 12.53 5.19
CA ALA A 19 -5.65 13.42 5.54
C ALA A 19 -7.01 12.94 5.05
N LEU A 20 -7.04 11.94 4.18
CA LEU A 20 -8.23 11.59 3.43
C LEU A 20 -9.32 10.98 4.31
N ILE A 21 -8.94 10.17 5.27
CA ILE A 21 -9.86 9.49 6.17
C ILE A 21 -9.33 9.55 7.59
N ASN A 22 -10.18 9.19 8.54
CA ASN A 22 -9.75 8.97 9.91
C ASN A 22 -9.29 7.51 10.02
N TRP A 23 -8.00 7.29 9.87
CA TRP A 23 -7.43 5.94 9.84
C TRP A 23 -7.71 5.17 11.12
N GLU A 24 -7.63 5.87 12.26
CA GLU A 24 -7.80 5.19 13.55
C GLU A 24 -9.22 4.67 13.73
N GLU A 25 -10.20 5.38 13.21
CA GLU A 25 -11.58 4.90 13.25
C GLU A 25 -11.76 3.60 12.48
N MET A 26 -10.91 3.36 11.50
CA MET A 26 -10.98 2.15 10.70
C MET A 26 -10.04 1.05 11.20
N GLY A 27 -9.35 1.28 12.31
CA GLY A 27 -8.48 0.28 12.90
C GLY A 27 -7.05 0.30 12.41
N TYR A 28 -6.63 1.39 11.81
CA TYR A 28 -5.29 1.54 11.22
C TYR A 28 -4.59 2.74 11.81
N GLN A 29 -3.27 2.70 11.80
CA GLN A 29 -2.47 3.89 12.07
C GLN A 29 -1.35 3.97 11.05
N ILE A 30 -1.06 5.18 10.58
CA ILE A 30 0.02 5.40 9.62
C ILE A 30 1.33 5.43 10.41
N ALA A 31 2.11 4.38 10.28
CA ALA A 31 3.34 4.25 11.05
C ALA A 31 4.48 5.06 10.45
N ALA A 32 4.52 5.16 9.12
CA ALA A 32 5.61 5.86 8.44
C ALA A 32 5.27 6.11 6.99
N ASP A 33 6.07 6.96 6.36
CA ASP A 33 6.08 7.19 4.92
C ASP A 33 7.42 6.75 4.37
N ALA A 34 7.44 6.37 3.08
CA ALA A 34 8.68 6.13 2.35
C ALA A 34 8.57 6.78 0.98
N ILE A 35 9.68 7.15 0.40
CA ILE A 35 9.70 7.85 -0.87
C ILE A 35 10.04 6.96 -2.06
N HIS A 36 10.47 5.74 -1.81
CA HIS A 36 10.70 4.73 -2.85
C HIS A 36 10.74 3.35 -2.19
N GLY A 37 10.82 2.33 -3.03
CA GLY A 37 10.71 0.95 -2.56
C GLY A 37 11.85 0.51 -1.67
N GLN A 38 13.07 0.99 -1.91
CA GLN A 38 14.21 0.58 -1.09
C GLN A 38 14.06 1.10 0.34
N GLN A 39 13.62 2.35 0.49
CA GLN A 39 13.37 2.90 1.82
C GLN A 39 12.25 2.14 2.52
N ALA A 40 11.19 1.81 1.77
CA ALA A 40 10.07 1.04 2.33
C ALA A 40 10.53 -0.32 2.81
N LEU A 41 11.32 -1.02 2.01
CA LEU A 41 11.81 -2.34 2.36
C LEU A 41 12.65 -2.30 3.64
N GLY A 42 13.52 -1.29 3.76
CA GLY A 42 14.30 -1.13 4.97
C GLY A 42 13.46 -0.94 6.21
N TYR A 43 12.40 -0.14 6.08
CA TYR A 43 11.49 0.08 7.21
C TYR A 43 10.78 -1.23 7.60
N ILE A 44 10.29 -1.96 6.60
CA ILE A 44 9.52 -3.19 6.85
C ILE A 44 10.38 -4.25 7.53
N LYS A 45 11.67 -4.31 7.20
CA LYS A 45 12.56 -5.29 7.83
C LYS A 45 12.74 -5.04 9.32
N ASP A 46 12.60 -3.79 9.76
CA ASP A 46 12.88 -3.40 11.15
C ASP A 46 11.63 -3.10 11.97
N HIS A 47 10.46 -3.00 11.35
CA HIS A 47 9.24 -2.58 12.04
C HIS A 47 8.06 -3.40 11.56
N PRO A 48 7.08 -3.64 12.43
CA PRO A 48 5.87 -4.36 11.99
C PRO A 48 5.03 -3.49 11.07
N VAL A 49 4.67 -4.03 9.92
CA VAL A 49 3.81 -3.36 8.95
C VAL A 49 2.74 -4.36 8.50
N ASP A 50 1.49 -3.95 8.59
CA ASP A 50 0.36 -4.80 8.21
C ASP A 50 -0.14 -4.49 6.82
N LEU A 51 -0.02 -3.24 6.38
CA LEU A 51 -0.51 -2.79 5.08
C LEU A 51 0.49 -1.82 4.47
N VAL A 52 0.86 -2.09 3.24
CA VAL A 52 1.68 -1.18 2.43
C VAL A 52 0.79 -0.59 1.34
N ILE A 53 0.74 0.73 1.25
CA ILE A 53 0.08 1.43 0.15
C ILE A 53 1.19 2.05 -0.70
N THR A 54 1.41 1.54 -1.90
CA THR A 54 2.56 1.95 -2.69
C THR A 54 2.19 2.38 -4.09
N ASP A 55 2.87 3.43 -4.55
CA ASP A 55 2.86 3.81 -5.96
C ASP A 55 3.54 2.72 -6.77
N MET A 56 3.22 2.67 -8.06
CA MET A 56 3.86 1.73 -8.98
C MET A 56 5.18 2.25 -9.53
N LYS A 57 5.26 3.57 -9.80
CA LYS A 57 6.43 4.17 -10.47
C LYS A 57 7.16 5.10 -9.53
N MET A 58 8.35 4.70 -9.13
CA MET A 58 9.18 5.46 -8.20
C MET A 58 10.64 5.26 -8.59
N PRO A 59 11.50 6.24 -8.26
CA PRO A 59 12.93 6.04 -8.51
C PRO A 59 13.53 5.01 -7.54
N VAL A 60 14.72 4.55 -7.81
CA VAL A 60 15.52 3.65 -6.99
C VAL A 60 14.94 2.23 -7.00
N MET A 61 13.75 2.04 -6.44
CA MET A 61 13.03 0.77 -6.50
C MET A 61 11.55 1.10 -6.63
N ASP A 62 10.92 0.61 -7.70
CA ASP A 62 9.50 0.88 -7.96
C ASP A 62 8.61 -0.12 -7.23
N GLY A 63 7.30 -0.01 -7.45
CA GLY A 63 6.34 -0.86 -6.77
C GLY A 63 6.50 -2.33 -7.10
N ILE A 64 6.80 -2.65 -8.35
CA ILE A 64 7.04 -4.05 -8.74
C ILE A 64 8.27 -4.58 -8.03
N GLY A 65 9.35 -3.81 -8.02
CA GLY A 65 10.56 -4.21 -7.31
C GLY A 65 10.32 -4.44 -5.83
N LEU A 66 9.54 -3.56 -5.22
CA LEU A 66 9.19 -3.72 -3.81
C LEU A 66 8.40 -5.01 -3.58
N LEU A 67 7.41 -5.29 -4.43
CA LEU A 67 6.62 -6.52 -4.30
C LEU A 67 7.50 -7.76 -4.46
N GLU A 68 8.44 -7.73 -5.41
CA GLU A 68 9.34 -8.86 -5.59
C GLU A 68 10.16 -9.12 -4.31
N GLU A 69 10.65 -8.05 -3.69
CA GLU A 69 11.42 -8.21 -2.45
C GLU A 69 10.55 -8.66 -1.29
N LEU A 70 9.31 -8.14 -1.20
CA LEU A 70 8.42 -8.55 -0.12
C LEU A 70 8.05 -10.03 -0.22
N ASN A 71 7.97 -10.55 -1.43
CA ASN A 71 7.68 -11.99 -1.61
C ASN A 71 8.78 -12.88 -1.09
N ARG A 72 9.96 -12.33 -0.86
CA ARG A 72 11.08 -13.11 -0.27
C ARG A 72 11.04 -13.13 1.24
N LEU A 73 10.19 -12.29 1.85
CA LEU A 73 10.08 -12.24 3.31
C LEU A 73 9.16 -13.36 3.79
N LYS A 74 9.39 -13.82 5.02
CA LYS A 74 8.54 -14.86 5.60
C LYS A 74 7.11 -14.39 5.80
N THR A 75 6.96 -13.14 6.22
CA THR A 75 5.65 -12.56 6.48
C THR A 75 5.48 -11.36 5.55
N MET A 76 4.61 -11.49 4.58
CA MET A 76 4.36 -10.42 3.63
C MET A 76 3.17 -9.60 4.10
N PRO A 77 3.32 -8.27 4.23
CA PRO A 77 2.16 -7.43 4.55
C PRO A 77 1.18 -7.42 3.38
N ALA A 78 -0.06 -7.03 3.64
CA ALA A 78 -0.99 -6.77 2.57
C ALA A 78 -0.47 -5.57 1.77
N VAL A 79 -0.62 -5.60 0.45
CA VAL A 79 -0.13 -4.53 -0.42
C VAL A 79 -1.26 -4.02 -1.27
N LEU A 80 -1.50 -2.72 -1.19
CA LEU A 80 -2.47 -2.00 -2.00
C LEU A 80 -1.68 -1.08 -2.93
N VAL A 81 -1.90 -1.18 -4.23
CA VAL A 81 -1.12 -0.36 -5.16
C VAL A 81 -1.92 0.85 -5.62
N LEU A 82 -1.23 1.98 -5.76
CA LEU A 82 -1.77 3.21 -6.35
C LEU A 82 -1.30 3.26 -7.79
N SER A 83 -2.21 3.48 -8.71
CA SER A 83 -1.86 3.42 -10.12
C SER A 83 -2.31 4.66 -10.85
N GLY A 84 -1.57 5.00 -11.89
CA GLY A 84 -1.99 6.01 -12.84
C GLY A 84 -3.01 5.44 -13.81
N TYR A 85 -3.54 6.32 -14.62
CA TYR A 85 -4.64 5.97 -15.51
C TYR A 85 -4.27 4.86 -16.49
N ASP A 86 -3.04 4.83 -16.95
CA ASP A 86 -2.62 3.89 -17.99
C ASP A 86 -1.65 2.82 -17.47
N ASP A 87 -1.71 2.50 -16.18
CA ASP A 87 -0.80 1.55 -15.55
C ASP A 87 -1.36 0.12 -15.48
N PHE A 88 -2.37 -0.23 -16.26
CA PHE A 88 -3.07 -1.50 -16.03
C PHE A 88 -2.15 -2.71 -16.19
N LYS A 89 -1.14 -2.63 -17.05
CA LYS A 89 -0.19 -3.74 -17.19
C LYS A 89 0.63 -3.92 -15.93
N LEU A 90 1.07 -2.80 -15.33
CA LEU A 90 1.80 -2.86 -14.06
C LEU A 90 0.91 -3.37 -12.94
N VAL A 91 -0.36 -2.97 -12.91
CA VAL A 91 -1.31 -3.45 -11.92
C VAL A 91 -1.50 -4.96 -12.04
N ARG A 92 -1.61 -5.46 -13.27
CA ARG A 92 -1.72 -6.90 -13.50
C ARG A 92 -0.50 -7.64 -12.94
N ASP A 93 0.69 -7.10 -13.23
CA ASP A 93 1.93 -7.70 -12.71
C ASP A 93 1.97 -7.66 -11.20
N ALA A 94 1.47 -6.56 -10.61
CA ALA A 94 1.42 -6.43 -9.15
C ALA A 94 0.52 -7.51 -8.54
N PHE A 95 -0.64 -7.78 -9.15
CA PHE A 95 -1.51 -8.84 -8.66
C PHE A 95 -0.83 -10.19 -8.72
N ARG A 96 -0.07 -10.46 -9.77
CA ARG A 96 0.67 -11.71 -9.87
C ARG A 96 1.71 -11.84 -8.76
N LEU A 97 2.20 -10.72 -8.25
CA LEU A 97 3.18 -10.70 -7.17
C LEU A 97 2.54 -10.56 -5.79
N GLY A 98 1.22 -10.66 -5.71
CA GLY A 98 0.54 -10.73 -4.44
C GLY A 98 -0.10 -9.45 -3.93
N ALA A 99 -0.20 -8.40 -4.76
CA ALA A 99 -0.95 -7.22 -4.35
C ALA A 99 -2.41 -7.60 -4.13
N CYS A 100 -3.01 -7.05 -3.09
CA CYS A 100 -4.38 -7.38 -2.73
C CYS A 100 -5.41 -6.63 -3.56
N ASP A 101 -5.09 -5.38 -3.93
CA ASP A 101 -6.04 -4.56 -4.67
C ASP A 101 -5.31 -3.32 -5.18
N TYR A 102 -6.03 -2.44 -5.87
CA TYR A 102 -5.45 -1.20 -6.37
C TYR A 102 -6.45 -0.06 -6.29
N LEU A 103 -5.92 1.15 -6.28
CA LEU A 103 -6.71 2.39 -6.37
C LEU A 103 -6.10 3.28 -7.43
N LEU A 104 -6.95 3.92 -8.23
CA LEU A 104 -6.48 4.94 -9.16
C LEU A 104 -6.18 6.22 -8.40
N LYS A 105 -5.02 6.81 -8.67
CA LYS A 105 -4.67 8.09 -8.03
C LYS A 105 -5.67 9.18 -8.35
N THR A 106 -6.20 9.20 -9.57
CA THR A 106 -7.15 10.21 -9.99
C THR A 106 -8.53 10.02 -9.37
N GLY A 107 -8.84 8.81 -8.91
CA GLY A 107 -10.12 8.53 -8.26
C GLY A 107 -10.04 8.39 -6.77
N LEU A 108 -9.01 8.94 -6.16
CA LEU A 108 -8.76 8.78 -4.74
C LEU A 108 -9.67 9.69 -3.94
N THR A 109 -10.67 9.11 -3.30
CA THR A 109 -11.62 9.84 -2.47
C THR A 109 -11.74 9.14 -1.13
N GLU A 110 -12.35 9.84 -0.16
CA GLU A 110 -12.63 9.24 1.13
C GLU A 110 -13.43 7.95 0.96
N GLU A 111 -14.44 7.98 0.10
CA GLU A 111 -15.31 6.81 -0.12
C GLU A 111 -14.55 5.64 -0.72
N THR A 112 -13.72 5.89 -1.75
CA THR A 112 -13.01 4.79 -2.40
C THR A 112 -11.98 4.17 -1.48
N LEU A 113 -11.27 4.98 -0.72
CA LEU A 113 -10.26 4.46 0.20
C LEU A 113 -10.92 3.69 1.34
N ALA A 114 -11.99 4.24 1.93
CA ALA A 114 -12.67 3.56 3.03
C ALA A 114 -13.26 2.23 2.58
N ALA A 115 -13.87 2.20 1.39
CA ALA A 115 -14.42 0.96 0.84
C ALA A 115 -13.33 -0.09 0.62
N MET A 116 -12.18 0.35 0.14
CA MET A 116 -11.05 -0.54 -0.09
C MET A 116 -10.56 -1.17 1.21
N LEU A 117 -10.44 -0.35 2.26
CA LEU A 117 -9.98 -0.86 3.55
C LEU A 117 -10.99 -1.83 4.15
N LYS A 118 -12.28 -1.59 3.96
CA LYS A 118 -13.30 -2.53 4.42
C LYS A 118 -13.20 -3.86 3.69
N ARG A 119 -12.99 -3.83 2.38
CA ARG A 119 -12.80 -5.06 1.62
C ARG A 119 -11.57 -5.83 2.10
N LEU A 120 -10.49 -5.11 2.36
CA LEU A 120 -9.27 -5.73 2.90
C LEU A 120 -9.54 -6.42 4.22
N ASP A 121 -10.26 -5.77 5.12
CA ASP A 121 -10.60 -6.36 6.41
C ASP A 121 -11.37 -7.65 6.24
N GLU A 122 -12.34 -7.66 5.34
CA GLU A 122 -13.16 -8.85 5.10
C GLU A 122 -12.34 -9.99 4.52
N GLU A 123 -11.47 -9.67 3.59
CA GLU A 123 -10.67 -10.69 2.90
C GLU A 123 -9.52 -11.22 3.76
N VAL A 124 -8.86 -10.36 4.43
CA VAL A 124 -7.67 -10.71 5.22
C VAL A 124 -8.04 -11.08 6.64
N UNK A 125 -8.71 -10.25 7.15
CA UNK A 125 -9.02 -10.45 8.53
C UNK A 125 -10.03 -11.55 8.75
N UNK A 126 -10.73 -11.68 7.91
CA UNK A 126 -11.65 -12.76 7.93
C UNK A 126 -10.96 -14.09 7.73
N UNK A 127 -10.13 -14.02 7.16
CA UNK A 127 -9.31 -15.14 6.90
C UNK A 127 -8.48 -15.50 8.06
N UNK A 128 -8.38 -14.74 8.69
CA UNK A 128 -7.58 -14.90 9.89
C UNK A 128 -8.42 -15.46 11.01
N UNK A 129 -9.23 -15.43 10.71
CA UNK A 129 -10.13 -15.87 11.69
C UNK A 129 -10.11 -17.07 12.11
#